data_154f8ad655bdafa3259dbd60b801dbc4
#
_entry.id   154f8ad655bdafa3259dbd60b801dbc4
#
_cell.length_a   1.000
_cell.length_b   1.000
_cell.length_c   1.000
_cell.angle_alpha   90.00
_cell.angle_beta   90.00
_cell.angle_gamma   90.00
#
_symmetry.space_group_name_H-M   'P 1'
#
loop_
_entity.id
_entity.type
_entity.pdbx_description
1 polymer ?
#
loop_
_entity_poly.entity_id
_entity_poly.type
_entity_poly.pdbx_seq_one_letter_code
_entity_poly.pdbx_strand_id
1 'polypeptide(L)'
;MLSTTSKLDQKVLQEVRTLLRSNYSEVYNEAFSDEAARIALAELIQAEFTMLDSDQIDYAVQEIVGLGFIEGIMQDPDVTDIAFNGQDIIVERNNAPKERFLIPMENDSAEDDIIKKITKFANAVGKDFTNRSPILNSSLRKLRINAVHRANSPYGATMALRSAKPILALHESNFDAFAPTEILPLLKALVAIRSNIVIAGETGTGKTELQKLLISFIPFEERIILIESV
;
A
#
# COMPACT_ATOMS: atom_id res chain seq x y z
N MET A 1 7.76 -15.80 -9.15
CA MET A 1 8.22 -16.62 -8.02
C MET A 1 8.56 -15.66 -6.92
N LEU A 2 7.69 -15.50 -5.91
CA LEU A 2 8.04 -14.76 -4.71
C LEU A 2 9.20 -15.50 -4.05
N SER A 3 10.33 -14.81 -3.90
CA SER A 3 11.50 -15.27 -3.18
C SER A 3 11.05 -15.85 -1.84
N THR A 4 11.48 -17.05 -1.53
CA THR A 4 11.33 -17.66 -0.21
C THR A 4 12.20 -16.82 0.73
N THR A 5 11.65 -15.69 1.19
CA THR A 5 12.31 -14.87 2.21
C THR A 5 12.60 -15.79 3.39
N SER A 6 13.85 -15.92 3.78
CA SER A 6 14.26 -16.78 4.88
C SER A 6 13.54 -16.27 6.13
N LYS A 7 12.53 -17.05 6.57
CA LYS A 7 11.75 -16.69 7.76
C LYS A 7 12.67 -16.61 8.95
N LEU A 8 12.66 -15.49 9.65
CA LEU A 8 13.34 -15.34 10.92
C LEU A 8 12.64 -16.21 11.97
N ASP A 9 13.41 -16.83 12.87
CA ASP A 9 12.84 -17.54 14.01
C ASP A 9 12.01 -16.57 14.86
N GLN A 10 10.82 -17.01 15.27
CA GLN A 10 9.90 -16.22 16.10
C GLN A 10 10.54 -15.71 17.40
N LYS A 11 11.47 -16.47 17.98
CA LYS A 11 12.22 -16.04 19.16
C LYS A 11 13.11 -14.84 18.84
N VAL A 12 13.86 -14.91 17.74
CA VAL A 12 14.73 -13.81 17.30
C VAL A 12 13.90 -12.57 16.97
N LEU A 13 12.77 -12.73 16.27
CA LEU A 13 11.86 -11.62 15.98
C LEU A 13 11.32 -10.96 17.25
N GLN A 14 11.01 -11.76 18.28
CA GLN A 14 10.56 -11.24 19.57
C GLN A 14 11.69 -10.54 20.36
N GLU A 15 12.92 -11.04 20.27
CA GLU A 15 14.09 -10.40 20.87
C GLU A 15 14.36 -9.04 20.21
N VAL A 16 14.37 -8.99 18.88
CA VAL A 16 14.48 -7.74 18.11
C VAL A 16 13.40 -6.76 18.54
N ARG A 17 12.14 -7.18 18.56
CA ARG A 17 11.01 -6.32 18.96
C ARG A 17 11.17 -5.78 20.39
N THR A 18 11.61 -6.62 21.32
CA THR A 18 11.78 -6.23 22.72
C THR A 18 12.90 -5.21 22.87
N LEU A 19 14.04 -5.45 22.21
CA LEU A 19 15.17 -4.54 22.23
C LEU A 19 14.80 -3.17 21.64
N LEU A 20 14.15 -3.15 20.46
CA LEU A 20 13.74 -1.90 19.82
C LEU A 20 12.78 -1.10 20.69
N ARG A 21 11.82 -1.74 21.33
CA ARG A 21 10.86 -1.06 22.23
C ARG A 21 11.51 -0.51 23.49
N SER A 22 12.48 -1.21 24.06
CA SER A 22 13.11 -0.80 25.30
C SER A 22 14.18 0.26 25.11
N ASN A 23 15.01 0.15 24.05
CA ASN A 23 16.20 0.98 23.89
C ASN A 23 16.02 2.08 22.82
N TYR A 24 15.10 1.89 21.87
CA TYR A 24 14.93 2.74 20.67
C TYR A 24 13.46 3.11 20.45
N SER A 25 12.71 3.37 21.52
CA SER A 25 11.25 3.56 21.50
C SER A 25 10.79 4.70 20.58
N GLU A 26 11.57 5.78 20.46
CA GLU A 26 11.26 6.93 19.63
C GLU A 26 11.28 6.53 18.15
N VAL A 27 12.42 6.02 17.66
CA VAL A 27 12.57 5.53 16.28
C VAL A 27 11.58 4.39 15.98
N TYR A 28 11.38 3.49 16.95
CA TYR A 28 10.40 2.40 16.82
C TYR A 28 8.99 2.91 16.54
N ASN A 29 8.52 3.93 17.26
CA ASN A 29 7.17 4.49 17.09
C ASN A 29 7.05 5.27 15.78
N GLU A 30 8.05 6.04 15.40
CA GLU A 30 8.07 6.82 14.17
C GLU A 30 8.13 5.93 12.91
N ALA A 31 8.82 4.77 12.98
CA ALA A 31 8.99 3.85 11.85
C ALA A 31 7.69 3.24 11.32
N PHE A 32 6.56 3.36 12.05
CA PHE A 32 5.25 2.97 11.52
C PHE A 32 4.78 3.90 10.40
N SER A 33 5.09 5.18 10.46
CA SER A 33 4.57 6.21 9.54
C SER A 33 5.65 6.87 8.70
N ASP A 34 6.90 6.92 9.19
CA ASP A 34 8.02 7.60 8.52
C ASP A 34 9.01 6.59 7.90
N GLU A 35 9.35 6.82 6.64
CA GLU A 35 10.27 5.96 5.89
C GLU A 35 11.73 6.17 6.34
N ALA A 36 12.13 7.39 6.73
CA ALA A 36 13.48 7.64 7.21
C ALA A 36 13.71 6.94 8.57
N ALA A 37 12.74 7.00 9.48
CA ALA A 37 12.77 6.27 10.74
C ALA A 37 12.81 4.74 10.52
N ARG A 38 12.17 4.26 9.46
CA ARG A 38 12.16 2.84 9.10
C ARG A 38 13.53 2.35 8.62
N ILE A 39 14.22 3.16 7.82
CA ILE A 39 15.60 2.92 7.41
C ILE A 39 16.53 2.91 8.62
N ALA A 40 16.42 3.92 9.49
CA ALA A 40 17.19 3.98 10.73
C ALA A 40 16.94 2.75 11.63
N LEU A 41 15.69 2.25 11.68
CA LEU A 41 15.35 1.04 12.42
C LEU A 41 16.06 -0.19 11.84
N ALA A 42 16.15 -0.32 10.52
CA ALA A 42 16.86 -1.41 9.85
C ALA A 42 18.38 -1.36 10.18
N GLU A 43 18.97 -0.16 10.16
CA GLU A 43 20.38 0.04 10.54
C GLU A 43 20.65 -0.34 12.00
N LEU A 44 19.73 0.01 12.91
CA LEU A 44 19.82 -0.40 14.33
C LEU A 44 19.74 -1.92 14.49
N ILE A 45 18.81 -2.58 13.77
CA ILE A 45 18.72 -4.06 13.79
C ILE A 45 20.02 -4.67 13.29
N GLN A 46 20.59 -4.15 12.21
CA GLN A 46 21.86 -4.65 11.66
C GLN A 46 23.02 -4.49 12.63
N ALA A 47 23.07 -3.38 13.37
CA ALA A 47 24.12 -3.12 14.35
C ALA A 47 24.03 -4.04 15.58
N GLU A 48 22.82 -4.30 16.07
CA GLU A 48 22.58 -5.10 17.28
C GLU A 48 22.56 -6.62 17.00
N PHE A 49 22.10 -7.02 15.81
CA PHE A 49 21.96 -8.41 15.39
C PHE A 49 22.84 -8.70 14.16
N THR A 50 24.16 -8.66 14.33
CA THR A 50 25.15 -8.81 13.24
C THR A 50 25.10 -10.17 12.52
N MET A 51 24.37 -11.14 13.06
CA MET A 51 24.16 -12.46 12.46
C MET A 51 23.05 -12.48 11.40
N LEU A 52 22.22 -11.42 11.34
CA LEU A 52 21.12 -11.34 10.38
C LEU A 52 21.62 -10.81 9.04
N ASP A 53 21.18 -11.44 7.97
CA ASP A 53 21.38 -10.93 6.62
C ASP A 53 20.34 -9.82 6.25
N SER A 54 20.55 -9.16 5.12
CA SER A 54 19.68 -8.07 4.68
C SER A 54 18.22 -8.49 4.51
N ASP A 55 17.97 -9.71 4.00
CA ASP A 55 16.61 -10.21 3.76
C ASP A 55 15.90 -10.49 5.09
N GLN A 56 16.63 -10.97 6.09
CA GLN A 56 16.12 -11.19 7.45
C GLN A 56 15.82 -9.88 8.17
N ILE A 57 16.65 -8.84 7.97
CA ILE A 57 16.44 -7.51 8.52
C ILE A 57 15.17 -6.88 7.89
N ASP A 58 15.04 -6.94 6.57
CA ASP A 58 13.87 -6.44 5.87
C ASP A 58 12.60 -7.17 6.33
N TYR A 59 12.66 -8.48 6.47
CA TYR A 59 11.58 -9.27 7.03
C TYR A 59 11.21 -8.82 8.45
N ALA A 60 12.20 -8.62 9.32
CA ALA A 60 11.98 -8.17 10.70
C ALA A 60 11.30 -6.79 10.72
N VAL A 61 11.78 -5.84 9.93
CA VAL A 61 11.17 -4.51 9.82
C VAL A 61 9.71 -4.60 9.35
N GLN A 62 9.43 -5.38 8.29
CA GLN A 62 8.07 -5.58 7.79
C GLN A 62 7.13 -6.20 8.84
N GLU A 63 7.60 -7.21 9.59
CA GLU A 63 6.78 -7.85 10.62
C GLU A 63 6.63 -6.99 11.88
N ILE A 64 7.62 -6.18 12.23
CA ILE A 64 7.60 -5.37 13.46
C ILE A 64 6.83 -4.06 13.26
N VAL A 65 7.16 -3.27 12.24
CA VAL A 65 6.58 -1.93 12.00
C VAL A 65 5.80 -1.83 10.70
N GLY A 66 5.56 -2.93 10.01
CA GLY A 66 4.82 -2.97 8.75
C GLY A 66 3.60 -3.89 8.79
N LEU A 67 3.14 -4.25 7.60
CA LEU A 67 2.03 -5.17 7.36
C LEU A 67 2.52 -6.62 7.15
N GLY A 68 3.79 -6.91 7.47
CA GLY A 68 4.38 -8.23 7.31
C GLY A 68 4.35 -8.71 5.86
N PHE A 69 3.98 -9.97 5.63
CA PHE A 69 3.96 -10.56 4.29
C PHE A 69 3.13 -9.77 3.26
N ILE A 70 2.14 -8.99 3.69
CA ILE A 70 1.35 -8.11 2.81
C ILE A 70 2.26 -7.06 2.16
N GLU A 71 3.21 -6.48 2.91
CA GLU A 71 4.19 -5.55 2.33
C GLU A 71 5.11 -6.25 1.33
N GLY A 72 5.52 -7.49 1.61
CA GLY A 72 6.29 -8.29 0.65
C GLY A 72 5.56 -8.48 -0.69
N ILE A 73 4.23 -8.73 -0.65
CA ILE A 73 3.43 -8.79 -1.88
C ILE A 73 3.38 -7.43 -2.58
N MET A 74 3.26 -6.32 -1.82
CA MET A 74 3.18 -4.96 -2.36
C MET A 74 4.53 -4.43 -2.90
N GLN A 75 5.65 -5.08 -2.61
CA GLN A 75 6.96 -4.76 -3.22
C GLN A 75 7.02 -5.09 -4.71
N ASP A 76 6.20 -6.05 -5.18
CA ASP A 76 6.04 -6.31 -6.59
C ASP A 76 5.46 -5.06 -7.28
N PRO A 77 6.19 -4.44 -8.24
CA PRO A 77 5.74 -3.20 -8.88
C PRO A 77 4.46 -3.39 -9.70
N ASP A 78 4.12 -4.60 -10.09
CA ASP A 78 2.90 -4.88 -10.84
C ASP A 78 1.67 -5.05 -9.97
N VAL A 79 1.84 -5.29 -8.66
CA VAL A 79 0.71 -5.39 -7.73
C VAL A 79 0.05 -4.03 -7.55
N THR A 80 -1.24 -3.96 -7.82
CA THR A 80 -2.07 -2.75 -7.68
C THR A 80 -2.97 -2.80 -6.46
N ASP A 81 -3.61 -3.94 -6.24
CA ASP A 81 -4.58 -4.13 -5.18
C ASP A 81 -4.40 -5.49 -4.49
N ILE A 82 -4.65 -5.51 -3.18
CA ILE A 82 -4.77 -6.72 -2.38
C ILE A 82 -6.11 -6.68 -1.67
N ALA A 83 -6.92 -7.73 -1.83
CA ALA A 83 -8.17 -7.90 -1.13
C ALA A 83 -8.12 -9.10 -0.19
N PHE A 84 -8.74 -8.98 0.98
CA PHE A 84 -9.02 -10.07 1.91
C PHE A 84 -10.54 -10.18 2.13
N ASN A 85 -11.10 -11.37 2.01
CA ASN A 85 -12.55 -11.60 2.07
C ASN A 85 -13.00 -12.38 3.31
N GLY A 86 -12.17 -12.47 4.35
CA GLY A 86 -12.40 -13.26 5.55
C GLY A 86 -11.72 -14.65 5.52
N GLN A 87 -11.31 -15.13 4.34
CA GLN A 87 -10.66 -16.43 4.17
C GLN A 87 -9.41 -16.35 3.28
N ASP A 88 -9.52 -15.65 2.14
CA ASP A 88 -8.53 -15.63 1.09
C ASP A 88 -7.98 -14.24 0.88
N ILE A 89 -6.70 -14.20 0.51
CA ILE A 89 -6.09 -13.01 -0.07
C ILE A 89 -6.15 -13.14 -1.59
N ILE A 90 -6.63 -12.10 -2.23
CA ILE A 90 -6.69 -11.96 -3.68
C ILE A 90 -5.76 -10.81 -4.07
N VAL A 91 -4.80 -11.12 -4.94
CA VAL A 91 -3.82 -10.15 -5.43
C VAL A 91 -4.19 -9.78 -6.87
N GLU A 92 -4.26 -8.49 -7.14
CA GLU A 92 -4.49 -7.93 -8.46
C GLU A 92 -3.21 -7.27 -8.97
N ARG A 93 -2.83 -7.59 -10.22
CA ARG A 93 -1.66 -7.04 -10.90
C ARG A 93 -2.03 -6.37 -12.19
N ASN A 94 -1.17 -5.48 -12.67
CA ASN A 94 -1.32 -4.90 -14.01
C ASN A 94 -1.30 -5.99 -15.07
N ASN A 95 -2.28 -5.98 -15.97
CA ASN A 95 -2.35 -6.86 -17.14
C ASN A 95 -2.29 -8.37 -16.83
N ALA A 96 -2.67 -8.78 -15.62
CA ALA A 96 -2.69 -10.18 -15.21
C ALA A 96 -4.05 -10.55 -14.58
N PRO A 97 -4.48 -11.82 -14.65
CA PRO A 97 -5.65 -12.30 -13.91
C PRO A 97 -5.45 -12.15 -12.41
N LYS A 98 -6.56 -12.00 -11.68
CA LYS A 98 -6.53 -12.01 -10.21
C LYS A 98 -6.02 -13.36 -9.72
N GLU A 99 -5.10 -13.32 -8.77
CA GLU A 99 -4.47 -14.50 -8.19
C GLU A 99 -4.89 -14.67 -6.74
N ARG A 100 -5.20 -15.90 -6.34
CA ARG A 100 -5.42 -16.26 -4.95
C ARG A 100 -4.08 -16.55 -4.29
N PHE A 101 -3.74 -15.77 -3.26
CA PHE A 101 -2.53 -15.95 -2.48
C PHE A 101 -2.83 -16.77 -1.22
N LEU A 102 -2.08 -17.85 -1.04
CA LEU A 102 -2.19 -18.65 0.19
C LEU A 102 -1.51 -17.94 1.33
N ILE A 103 -2.27 -17.63 2.38
CA ILE A 103 -1.75 -16.96 3.57
C ILE A 103 -0.73 -17.89 4.25
N PRO A 104 0.50 -17.42 4.52
CA PRO A 104 1.46 -18.17 5.32
C PRO A 104 0.93 -18.28 6.75
N MET A 105 0.31 -19.41 7.08
CA MET A 105 -0.29 -19.62 8.39
C MET A 105 0.80 -19.85 9.43
N GLU A 106 0.87 -18.98 10.42
CA GLU A 106 1.70 -19.15 11.63
C GLU A 106 0.85 -19.49 12.86
N ASN A 107 -0.47 -19.26 12.80
CA ASN A 107 -1.43 -19.48 13.88
C ASN A 107 -2.74 -20.07 13.35
N ASP A 108 -3.60 -20.55 14.27
CA ASP A 108 -4.86 -21.24 13.98
C ASP A 108 -5.92 -20.41 13.22
N SER A 109 -5.70 -19.10 13.01
CA SER A 109 -6.63 -18.24 12.29
C SER A 109 -5.89 -17.20 11.44
N ALA A 110 -5.94 -17.39 10.11
CA ALA A 110 -5.46 -16.42 9.14
C ALA A 110 -6.17 -15.05 9.29
N GLU A 111 -7.46 -15.07 9.67
CA GLU A 111 -8.24 -13.85 9.90
C GLU A 111 -7.69 -13.04 11.08
N ASP A 112 -7.34 -13.68 12.19
CA ASP A 112 -6.80 -12.97 13.36
C ASP A 112 -5.47 -12.28 13.05
N ASP A 113 -4.63 -12.88 12.23
CA ASP A 113 -3.37 -12.26 11.81
C ASP A 113 -3.61 -11.05 10.90
N ILE A 114 -4.56 -11.13 9.98
CA ILE A 114 -4.96 -10.00 9.15
C ILE A 114 -5.56 -8.88 10.00
N ILE A 115 -6.45 -9.19 10.94
CA ILE A 115 -7.02 -8.19 11.88
C ILE A 115 -5.90 -7.50 12.67
N LYS A 116 -4.91 -8.22 13.19
CA LYS A 116 -3.75 -7.63 13.88
C LYS A 116 -2.97 -6.67 12.98
N LYS A 117 -2.75 -7.02 11.70
CA LYS A 117 -2.06 -6.17 10.74
C LYS A 117 -2.86 -4.90 10.43
N ILE A 118 -4.20 -5.03 10.23
CA ILE A 118 -5.10 -3.89 10.04
C ILE A 118 -5.11 -2.99 11.28
N THR A 119 -5.19 -3.57 12.48
CA THR A 119 -5.15 -2.80 13.74
C THR A 119 -3.83 -2.04 13.90
N LYS A 120 -2.70 -2.67 13.54
CA LYS A 120 -1.40 -2.01 13.53
C LYS A 120 -1.38 -0.81 12.58
N PHE A 121 -1.93 -0.97 11.38
CA PHE A 121 -2.07 0.13 10.42
C PHE A 121 -2.96 1.26 10.97
N ALA A 122 -4.10 0.92 11.57
CA ALA A 122 -5.02 1.89 12.16
C ALA A 122 -4.31 2.72 13.25
N ASN A 123 -3.62 2.05 14.17
CA ASN A 123 -2.86 2.72 15.24
C ASN A 123 -1.79 3.67 14.69
N ALA A 124 -1.10 3.30 13.60
CA ALA A 124 -0.10 4.13 12.96
C ALA A 124 -0.66 5.44 12.37
N VAL A 125 -1.96 5.47 12.06
CA VAL A 125 -2.66 6.66 11.56
C VAL A 125 -3.57 7.32 12.62
N GLY A 126 -3.41 6.94 13.90
CA GLY A 126 -4.18 7.48 15.01
C GLY A 126 -5.66 7.12 15.00
N LYS A 127 -6.01 5.97 14.41
CA LYS A 127 -7.37 5.44 14.34
C LYS A 127 -7.49 4.11 15.08
N ASP A 128 -8.72 3.77 15.46
CA ASP A 128 -9.04 2.46 16.04
C ASP A 128 -9.62 1.52 14.99
N PHE A 129 -9.30 0.23 15.11
CA PHE A 129 -9.96 -0.85 14.37
C PHE A 129 -10.37 -1.96 15.36
N THR A 130 -11.59 -1.88 15.83
CA THR A 130 -12.14 -2.73 16.91
C THR A 130 -13.61 -3.02 16.67
N ASN A 131 -14.21 -3.87 17.51
CA ASN A 131 -15.67 -4.11 17.49
C ASN A 131 -16.51 -2.82 17.64
N ARG A 132 -15.97 -1.78 18.31
CA ARG A 132 -16.66 -0.49 18.50
C ARG A 132 -16.40 0.49 17.37
N SER A 133 -15.27 0.37 16.71
CA SER A 133 -14.87 1.14 15.53
C SER A 133 -14.54 0.17 14.37
N PRO A 134 -15.58 -0.43 13.76
CA PRO A 134 -15.39 -1.59 12.89
C PRO A 134 -15.00 -1.25 11.45
N ILE A 135 -14.98 0.02 11.07
CA ILE A 135 -14.67 0.46 9.72
C ILE A 135 -13.40 1.31 9.74
N LEU A 136 -12.41 0.90 8.96
CA LEU A 136 -11.20 1.66 8.72
C LEU A 136 -11.16 2.12 7.27
N ASN A 137 -11.09 3.42 7.05
CA ASN A 137 -10.76 4.02 5.76
C ASN A 137 -9.64 5.04 6.01
N SER A 138 -8.47 4.78 5.44
CA SER A 138 -7.28 5.60 5.72
C SER A 138 -6.20 5.39 4.68
N SER A 139 -5.19 6.26 4.75
CA SER A 139 -3.98 6.15 3.93
C SER A 139 -2.75 6.29 4.82
N LEU A 140 -1.71 5.52 4.52
CA LEU A 140 -0.41 5.60 5.18
C LEU A 140 0.67 5.40 4.12
N ARG A 141 1.60 6.38 4.01
CA ARG A 141 2.62 6.37 2.95
C ARG A 141 1.98 6.24 1.57
N LYS A 142 2.33 5.21 0.81
CA LYS A 142 1.78 4.92 -0.53
C LYS A 142 0.63 3.91 -0.53
N LEU A 143 0.11 3.56 0.64
CA LEU A 143 -0.95 2.56 0.79
C LEU A 143 -2.25 3.23 1.23
N ARG A 144 -3.34 2.88 0.56
CA ARG A 144 -4.71 3.19 0.96
C ARG A 144 -5.39 1.92 1.39
N ILE A 145 -5.99 1.94 2.59
CA ILE A 145 -6.70 0.80 3.16
C ILE A 145 -8.18 1.14 3.36
N ASN A 146 -9.03 0.20 3.01
CA ASN A 146 -10.41 0.13 3.46
C ASN A 146 -10.60 -1.26 4.09
N ALA A 147 -11.06 -1.30 5.35
CA ALA A 147 -11.29 -2.55 6.04
C ALA A 147 -12.56 -2.52 6.86
N VAL A 148 -13.22 -3.67 6.99
CA VAL A 148 -14.40 -3.89 7.83
C VAL A 148 -14.10 -5.02 8.80
N HIS A 149 -14.28 -4.75 10.10
CA HIS A 149 -14.06 -5.72 11.15
C HIS A 149 -15.15 -6.81 11.13
N ARG A 150 -14.79 -8.04 11.54
CA ARG A 150 -15.71 -9.18 11.59
C ARG A 150 -17.01 -8.92 12.40
N ALA A 151 -16.99 -7.96 13.32
CA ALA A 151 -18.21 -7.56 14.06
C ALA A 151 -19.32 -7.01 13.14
N ASN A 152 -18.95 -6.45 11.96
CA ASN A 152 -19.89 -5.87 11.00
C ASN A 152 -19.88 -6.57 9.63
N SER A 153 -19.18 -7.69 9.53
CA SER A 153 -19.10 -8.49 8.31
C SER A 153 -19.49 -9.95 8.61
N PRO A 154 -20.56 -10.48 7.99
CA PRO A 154 -21.08 -11.81 8.32
C PRO A 154 -20.16 -12.96 7.91
N TYR A 155 -19.21 -12.71 7.02
CA TYR A 155 -18.29 -13.73 6.50
C TYR A 155 -16.85 -13.55 6.99
N GLY A 156 -16.65 -12.77 8.05
CA GLY A 156 -15.33 -12.44 8.59
C GLY A 156 -14.84 -11.05 8.20
N ALA A 157 -13.70 -10.65 8.71
CA ALA A 157 -13.11 -9.36 8.40
C ALA A 157 -12.79 -9.24 6.92
N THR A 158 -12.94 -8.03 6.37
CA THR A 158 -12.57 -7.74 4.99
C THR A 158 -11.57 -6.61 4.92
N MET A 159 -10.72 -6.62 3.89
CA MET A 159 -9.73 -5.59 3.63
C MET A 159 -9.58 -5.39 2.12
N ALA A 160 -9.49 -4.14 1.71
CA ALA A 160 -9.01 -3.75 0.40
C ALA A 160 -7.83 -2.79 0.61
N LEU A 161 -6.67 -3.16 0.10
CA LEU A 161 -5.44 -2.40 0.16
C LEU A 161 -5.01 -2.05 -1.25
N ARG A 162 -4.79 -0.78 -1.53
CA ARG A 162 -4.35 -0.27 -2.82
C ARG A 162 -3.02 0.44 -2.70
N SER A 163 -2.12 0.20 -3.64
CA SER A 163 -0.89 0.97 -3.79
C SER A 163 -1.16 2.27 -4.55
N ALA A 164 -0.91 3.40 -3.91
CA ALA A 164 -0.87 4.69 -4.59
C ALA A 164 0.49 4.86 -5.26
N LYS A 165 0.59 4.51 -6.54
CA LYS A 165 1.82 4.73 -7.30
C LYS A 165 1.90 6.21 -7.70
N PRO A 166 2.96 6.95 -7.31
CA PRO A 166 3.12 8.37 -7.67
C PRO A 166 3.60 8.55 -9.12
N ILE A 167 3.53 7.49 -9.93
CA ILE A 167 4.03 7.49 -11.30
C ILE A 167 2.86 7.74 -12.24
N LEU A 168 3.07 8.64 -13.19
CA LEU A 168 2.16 8.85 -14.31
C LEU A 168 2.24 7.62 -15.22
N ALA A 169 1.20 6.79 -15.25
CA ALA A 169 1.18 5.59 -16.10
C ALA A 169 0.91 5.94 -17.57
N LEU A 170 0.13 7.00 -17.82
CA LEU A 170 -0.16 7.51 -19.16
C LEU A 170 0.72 8.75 -19.44
N HIS A 171 1.54 8.66 -20.48
CA HIS A 171 2.43 9.72 -20.97
C HIS A 171 2.11 10.03 -22.42
N GLU A 172 2.61 11.14 -22.95
CA GLU A 172 2.51 11.43 -24.38
C GLU A 172 3.14 10.33 -25.25
N SER A 173 4.24 9.75 -24.78
CA SER A 173 4.99 8.72 -25.50
C SER A 173 4.30 7.36 -25.60
N ASN A 174 3.30 7.08 -24.77
CA ASN A 174 2.52 5.83 -24.81
C ASN A 174 1.01 6.08 -24.98
N PHE A 175 0.65 7.28 -25.43
CA PHE A 175 -0.76 7.67 -25.59
C PHE A 175 -1.48 6.86 -26.68
N ASP A 176 -0.75 6.36 -27.67
CA ASP A 176 -1.23 5.48 -28.73
C ASP A 176 -1.84 4.16 -28.22
N ALA A 177 -1.37 3.67 -27.06
CA ALA A 177 -1.96 2.51 -26.40
C ALA A 177 -3.30 2.81 -25.72
N PHE A 178 -3.63 4.10 -25.50
CA PHE A 178 -4.85 4.54 -24.83
C PHE A 178 -5.88 5.08 -25.81
N ALA A 179 -5.46 5.91 -26.76
CA ALA A 179 -6.34 6.55 -27.75
C ALA A 179 -5.54 6.95 -29.00
N PRO A 180 -6.21 7.24 -30.14
CA PRO A 180 -5.55 7.79 -31.33
C PRO A 180 -4.73 9.05 -31.00
N THR A 181 -3.48 9.06 -31.44
CA THR A 181 -2.51 10.16 -31.13
C THR A 181 -2.97 11.53 -31.63
N GLU A 182 -3.82 11.57 -32.65
CA GLU A 182 -4.41 12.80 -33.22
C GLU A 182 -5.28 13.56 -32.22
N ILE A 183 -5.76 12.87 -31.17
CA ILE A 183 -6.58 13.50 -30.10
C ILE A 183 -5.69 14.31 -29.13
N LEU A 184 -4.41 13.96 -29.00
CA LEU A 184 -3.50 14.58 -28.04
C LEU A 184 -3.35 16.11 -28.22
N PRO A 185 -3.14 16.64 -29.46
CA PRO A 185 -3.10 18.08 -29.69
C PRO A 185 -4.41 18.78 -29.32
N LEU A 186 -5.56 18.12 -29.56
CA LEU A 186 -6.87 18.67 -29.16
C LEU A 186 -6.97 18.77 -27.65
N LEU A 187 -6.58 17.73 -26.91
CA LEU A 187 -6.59 17.74 -25.44
C LEU A 187 -5.68 18.82 -24.87
N LYS A 188 -4.48 19.01 -25.42
CA LYS A 188 -3.58 20.10 -25.04
C LYS A 188 -4.20 21.46 -25.29
N ALA A 189 -4.84 21.66 -26.46
CA ALA A 189 -5.52 22.91 -26.79
C ALA A 189 -6.67 23.19 -25.82
N LEU A 190 -7.49 22.19 -25.46
CA LEU A 190 -8.57 22.33 -24.49
C LEU A 190 -8.06 22.75 -23.10
N VAL A 191 -6.94 22.19 -22.64
CA VAL A 191 -6.32 22.61 -21.39
C VAL A 191 -5.80 24.04 -21.49
N ALA A 192 -5.11 24.39 -22.58
CA ALA A 192 -4.55 25.73 -22.81
C ALA A 192 -5.59 26.84 -22.83
N ILE A 193 -6.79 26.58 -23.40
CA ILE A 193 -7.90 27.53 -23.40
C ILE A 193 -8.79 27.43 -22.14
N ARG A 194 -8.35 26.65 -21.12
CA ARG A 194 -9.04 26.49 -19.83
C ARG A 194 -10.48 25.97 -19.95
N SER A 195 -10.69 25.01 -20.84
CA SER A 195 -12.01 24.38 -21.03
C SER A 195 -12.42 23.58 -19.79
N ASN A 196 -13.74 23.51 -19.56
CA ASN A 196 -14.30 22.52 -18.64
C ASN A 196 -14.27 21.14 -19.31
N ILE A 197 -13.61 20.17 -18.67
CA ILE A 197 -13.46 18.82 -19.20
C ILE A 197 -14.11 17.83 -18.24
N VAL A 198 -14.99 16.98 -18.75
CA VAL A 198 -15.60 15.87 -18.02
C VAL A 198 -15.03 14.56 -18.55
N ILE A 199 -14.49 13.72 -17.65
CA ILE A 199 -13.97 12.40 -17.98
C ILE A 199 -14.90 11.35 -17.37
N ALA A 200 -15.54 10.55 -18.21
CA ALA A 200 -16.49 9.51 -17.81
C ALA A 200 -16.12 8.16 -18.42
N GLY A 201 -16.48 7.08 -17.74
CA GLY A 201 -16.23 5.71 -18.19
C GLY A 201 -16.32 4.72 -17.02
N GLU A 202 -16.25 3.43 -17.30
CA GLU A 202 -16.28 2.36 -16.31
C GLU A 202 -15.02 2.33 -15.42
N THR A 203 -15.07 1.62 -14.29
CA THR A 203 -13.92 1.43 -13.42
C THR A 203 -12.80 0.69 -14.17
N GLY A 204 -11.55 1.14 -14.00
CA GLY A 204 -10.39 0.53 -14.66
C GLY A 204 -10.09 1.05 -16.08
N THR A 205 -10.92 1.95 -16.66
CA THR A 205 -10.71 2.46 -18.03
C THR A 205 -9.65 3.58 -18.16
N GLY A 206 -8.88 3.86 -17.11
CA GLY A 206 -7.80 4.85 -17.18
C GLY A 206 -8.24 6.31 -16.97
N LYS A 207 -9.46 6.58 -16.48
CA LYS A 207 -9.95 7.96 -16.24
C LYS A 207 -8.99 8.82 -15.42
N THR A 208 -8.50 8.27 -14.32
CA THR A 208 -7.57 8.97 -13.42
C THR A 208 -6.21 9.21 -14.10
N GLU A 209 -5.75 8.27 -14.92
CA GLU A 209 -4.50 8.44 -15.65
C GLU A 209 -4.61 9.50 -16.73
N LEU A 210 -5.77 9.56 -17.45
CA LEU A 210 -6.04 10.65 -18.36
C LEU A 210 -6.14 12.01 -17.63
N GLN A 211 -6.81 12.06 -16.49
CA GLN A 211 -6.87 13.27 -15.67
C GLN A 211 -5.46 13.75 -15.25
N LYS A 212 -4.60 12.87 -14.79
CA LYS A 212 -3.20 13.20 -14.44
C LYS A 212 -2.42 13.71 -15.66
N LEU A 213 -2.61 13.08 -16.82
CA LEU A 213 -1.98 13.54 -18.06
C LEU A 213 -2.45 14.95 -18.43
N LEU A 214 -3.77 15.25 -18.34
CA LEU A 214 -4.27 16.59 -18.60
C LEU A 214 -3.75 17.64 -17.62
N ILE A 215 -3.62 17.28 -16.34
CA ILE A 215 -3.01 18.14 -15.32
C ILE A 215 -1.55 18.43 -15.65
N SER A 216 -0.80 17.48 -16.22
CA SER A 216 0.61 17.68 -16.59
C SER A 216 0.80 18.67 -17.75
N PHE A 217 -0.27 19.01 -18.48
CA PHE A 217 -0.24 20.03 -19.53
C PHE A 217 -0.47 21.47 -19.01
N ILE A 218 -0.87 21.59 -17.73
CA ILE A 218 -1.05 22.91 -17.11
C ILE A 218 0.34 23.50 -16.84
N PRO A 219 0.60 24.76 -17.20
CA PRO A 219 1.87 25.43 -16.91
C PRO A 219 2.21 25.37 -15.42
N PHE A 220 3.49 25.17 -15.09
CA PHE A 220 3.96 25.00 -13.71
C PHE A 220 3.69 26.22 -12.83
N GLU A 221 3.59 27.41 -13.42
CA GLU A 221 3.30 28.67 -12.74
C GLU A 221 1.82 28.83 -12.33
N GLU A 222 0.94 27.97 -12.87
CA GLU A 222 -0.49 28.03 -12.55
C GLU A 222 -0.80 27.25 -11.27
N ARG A 223 -1.69 27.81 -10.46
CA ARG A 223 -2.16 27.16 -9.23
C ARG A 223 -3.21 26.10 -9.57
N ILE A 224 -2.95 24.86 -9.20
CA ILE A 224 -3.87 23.74 -9.30
C ILE A 224 -4.53 23.48 -7.94
N ILE A 225 -5.85 23.28 -7.93
CA ILE A 225 -6.61 22.85 -6.76
C ILE A 225 -7.19 21.46 -7.08
N LEU A 226 -6.77 20.44 -6.32
CA LEU A 226 -7.32 19.09 -6.42
C LEU A 226 -8.33 18.87 -5.29
N ILE A 227 -9.53 18.40 -5.64
CA ILE A 227 -10.59 18.04 -4.68
C ILE A 227 -10.91 16.56 -4.91
N GLU A 228 -10.60 15.73 -3.92
CA GLU A 228 -10.87 14.30 -3.95
C GLU A 228 -11.69 13.90 -2.72
N SER A 229 -12.65 12.97 -2.92
CA SER A 229 -13.27 12.27 -1.80
C SER A 229 -12.39 11.08 -1.41
N VAL A 230 -11.90 11.09 -0.18
CA VAL A 230 -11.08 10.02 0.40
C VAL A 230 -11.96 9.00 1.11
#